data_58a5c1312f6cf899290be3dd4e3be500
#
_entry.id   58a5c1312f6cf899290be3dd4e3be500
#
_cell.length_a   1.000
_cell.length_b   1.000
_cell.length_c   1.000
_cell.angle_alpha   90.00
_cell.angle_beta   90.00
_cell.angle_gamma   90.00
#
_symmetry.space_group_name_H-M   'P 1'
#
loop_
_entity.id
_entity.type
_entity.pdbx_description
1 polymer ?
#
loop_
_entity_poly.entity_id
_entity_poly.type
_entity_poly.pdbx_seq_one_letter_code
_entity_poly.pdbx_strand_id
1 'polypeptide(L)'
;GEPFYRQDGTLYILEDVLPQGTLAEDCAQTFLQGAETLGEMHAAAKGLTSEAAHWEKNRLPQLYAKRRSELAKVRRRNDKRGSYDAIDLLLLQYYEPYMERAAEAEELLCRGGYAEAIARTAQEGGFCHNAYKGEALRQETDGRIFVGNFDKCSAELPLADLAAYIRRYFKKTEGTAAGISAMLERYGRHCPLSERDMILLQGMLLYPEKFLRLINEYYNRRRTCVSPAMRERLAAAAKEELNGVRLKSIIAGGC
;
A
#
# COMPACT_ATOMS: atom_id res chain seq x y z
N GLY A 1 -24.95 17.29 -16.55
CA GLY A 1 -25.21 16.03 -17.24
C GLY A 1 -24.71 14.86 -16.41
N GLU A 2 -25.15 13.64 -16.71
CA GLU A 2 -24.61 12.46 -16.04
C GLU A 2 -23.17 12.26 -16.45
N PRO A 3 -22.27 11.83 -15.53
CA PRO A 3 -20.85 11.68 -15.80
C PRO A 3 -20.53 10.42 -16.63
N PHE A 4 -21.52 9.65 -17.00
CA PHE A 4 -21.37 8.42 -17.75
C PHE A 4 -22.56 8.21 -18.71
N TYR A 5 -22.32 7.40 -19.74
CA TYR A 5 -23.33 6.93 -20.68
C TYR A 5 -23.43 5.40 -20.64
N ARG A 6 -24.65 4.86 -20.65
CA ARG A 6 -24.88 3.42 -20.63
C ARG A 6 -25.57 2.97 -21.92
N GLN A 7 -24.96 2.02 -22.63
CA GLN A 7 -25.52 1.40 -23.82
C GLN A 7 -25.29 -0.12 -23.77
N ASP A 8 -26.35 -0.90 -24.01
CA ASP A 8 -26.30 -2.37 -24.06
C ASP A 8 -25.61 -3.04 -22.85
N GLY A 9 -25.86 -2.48 -21.66
CA GLY A 9 -25.26 -2.93 -20.41
C GLY A 9 -23.80 -2.51 -20.20
N THR A 10 -23.19 -1.82 -21.17
CA THR A 10 -21.83 -1.27 -21.07
C THR A 10 -21.87 0.16 -20.57
N LEU A 11 -20.99 0.48 -19.63
CA LEU A 11 -20.79 1.82 -19.10
C LEU A 11 -19.66 2.52 -19.87
N TYR A 12 -19.94 3.71 -20.37
CA TYR A 12 -18.97 4.56 -21.06
C TYR A 12 -18.75 5.82 -20.20
N ILE A 13 -17.47 6.17 -20.05
CA ILE A 13 -17.03 7.39 -19.36
C ILE A 13 -16.28 8.23 -20.37
N LEU A 14 -16.53 9.53 -20.39
CA LEU A 14 -15.75 10.49 -21.17
C LEU A 14 -14.76 11.15 -20.23
N GLU A 15 -13.48 10.99 -20.54
CA GLU A 15 -12.38 11.57 -19.76
C GLU A 15 -11.54 12.48 -20.65
N ASP A 16 -10.91 13.47 -20.05
CA ASP A 16 -9.93 14.29 -20.75
C ASP A 16 -8.71 13.45 -21.13
N VAL A 17 -8.13 13.75 -22.28
CA VAL A 17 -6.90 13.07 -22.73
C VAL A 17 -5.74 13.57 -21.87
N LEU A 18 -5.19 12.69 -21.05
CA LEU A 18 -4.02 13.00 -20.24
C LEU A 18 -2.75 13.13 -21.11
N PRO A 19 -1.76 13.92 -20.67
CA PRO A 19 -0.47 14.05 -21.35
C PRO A 19 0.18 12.68 -21.59
N GLN A 20 0.93 12.55 -22.69
CA GLN A 20 1.60 11.29 -23.05
C GLN A 20 2.83 11.00 -22.16
N GLY A 21 3.50 12.04 -21.62
CA GLY A 21 4.64 11.89 -20.75
C GLY A 21 4.26 11.21 -19.43
N THR A 22 5.08 10.27 -18.95
CA THR A 22 4.94 9.67 -17.62
C THR A 22 6.03 10.24 -16.71
N LEU A 23 5.70 10.45 -15.43
CA LEU A 23 6.71 10.81 -14.44
C LEU A 23 7.66 9.61 -14.26
N ALA A 24 8.94 9.80 -14.61
CA ALA A 24 9.94 8.77 -14.45
C ALA A 24 10.28 8.61 -12.95
N GLU A 25 9.97 7.44 -12.38
CA GLU A 25 10.31 7.11 -11.00
C GLU A 25 11.71 6.46 -10.94
N ASP A 26 12.74 7.20 -11.28
CA ASP A 26 14.13 6.74 -11.42
C ASP A 26 15.11 7.44 -10.48
N CYS A 27 14.73 8.55 -9.89
CA CYS A 27 15.57 9.31 -8.96
C CYS A 27 14.76 9.90 -7.79
N ALA A 28 15.45 10.33 -6.74
CA ALA A 28 14.83 10.91 -5.56
C ALA A 28 13.95 12.13 -5.90
N GLN A 29 14.39 12.99 -6.82
CA GLN A 29 13.69 14.23 -7.17
C GLN A 29 12.29 13.94 -7.75
N THR A 30 12.16 12.97 -8.63
CA THR A 30 10.86 12.60 -9.22
C THR A 30 9.93 11.98 -8.18
N PHE A 31 10.46 11.22 -7.21
CA PHE A 31 9.68 10.74 -6.08
C PHE A 31 9.22 11.87 -5.13
N LEU A 32 10.02 12.92 -4.95
CA LEU A 32 9.61 14.09 -4.17
C LEU A 32 8.46 14.85 -4.86
N GLN A 33 8.54 15.03 -6.17
CA GLN A 33 7.44 15.61 -6.96
C GLN A 33 6.16 14.76 -6.85
N GLY A 34 6.28 13.45 -7.00
CA GLY A 34 5.12 12.55 -6.84
C GLY A 34 4.56 12.55 -5.42
N ALA A 35 5.37 12.70 -4.37
CA ALA A 35 4.88 12.82 -3.00
C ALA A 35 4.10 14.13 -2.77
N GLU A 36 4.56 15.24 -3.36
CA GLU A 36 3.87 16.53 -3.33
C GLU A 36 2.52 16.44 -4.05
N THR A 37 2.51 15.92 -5.29
CA THR A 37 1.28 15.69 -6.08
C THR A 37 0.30 14.76 -5.35
N LEU A 38 0.78 13.73 -4.64
CA LEU A 38 -0.07 12.86 -3.82
C LEU A 38 -0.77 13.65 -2.70
N GLY A 39 -0.03 14.53 -2.02
CA GLY A 39 -0.58 15.42 -1.01
C GLY A 39 -1.62 16.39 -1.59
N GLU A 40 -1.34 16.99 -2.75
CA GLU A 40 -2.28 17.86 -3.47
C GLU A 40 -3.57 17.12 -3.84
N MET A 41 -3.46 15.91 -4.41
CA MET A 41 -4.60 15.07 -4.76
C MET A 41 -5.47 14.75 -3.53
N HIS A 42 -4.86 14.32 -2.43
CA HIS A 42 -5.59 14.00 -1.20
C HIS A 42 -6.21 15.25 -0.55
N ALA A 43 -5.54 16.39 -0.62
CA ALA A 43 -6.09 17.66 -0.14
C ALA A 43 -7.29 18.12 -0.99
N ALA A 44 -7.20 18.00 -2.31
CA ALA A 44 -8.29 18.32 -3.24
C ALA A 44 -9.49 17.38 -3.08
N ALA A 45 -9.26 16.15 -2.61
CA ALA A 45 -10.34 15.18 -2.35
C ALA A 45 -11.16 15.48 -1.09
N LYS A 46 -10.74 16.41 -0.24
CA LYS A 46 -11.53 16.79 0.95
C LYS A 46 -12.87 17.36 0.52
N GLY A 47 -13.93 16.90 1.17
CA GLY A 47 -15.30 17.22 0.80
C GLY A 47 -15.90 16.31 -0.28
N LEU A 48 -15.09 15.43 -0.90
CA LEU A 48 -15.62 14.44 -1.83
C LEU A 48 -16.28 13.32 -1.02
N THR A 49 -17.61 13.28 -1.07
CA THR A 49 -18.42 12.24 -0.43
C THR A 49 -19.18 11.46 -1.50
N SER A 50 -19.39 10.17 -1.25
CA SER A 50 -20.20 9.31 -2.11
C SER A 50 -21.07 8.41 -1.24
N GLU A 51 -22.36 8.37 -1.52
CA GLU A 51 -23.29 7.44 -0.86
C GLU A 51 -22.95 5.97 -1.15
N ALA A 52 -22.30 5.70 -2.28
CA ALA A 52 -21.82 4.39 -2.64
C ALA A 52 -20.50 4.00 -1.92
N ALA A 53 -19.84 4.94 -1.25
CA ALA A 53 -18.59 4.66 -0.55
C ALA A 53 -18.85 3.82 0.71
N HIS A 54 -18.28 2.62 0.74
CA HIS A 54 -18.38 1.73 1.89
C HIS A 54 -17.13 1.84 2.76
N TRP A 55 -17.27 2.48 3.93
CA TRP A 55 -16.20 2.69 4.89
C TRP A 55 -16.17 1.59 5.96
N GLU A 56 -15.19 0.71 5.90
CA GLU A 56 -15.00 -0.35 6.88
C GLU A 56 -14.02 0.09 7.98
N LYS A 57 -14.55 0.41 9.16
CA LYS A 57 -13.78 0.95 10.31
C LYS A 57 -12.55 0.11 10.72
N ASN A 58 -12.55 -1.18 10.46
CA ASN A 58 -11.48 -2.09 10.87
C ASN A 58 -10.89 -2.90 9.71
N ARG A 59 -10.97 -2.39 8.49
CA ARG A 59 -10.56 -3.13 7.29
C ARG A 59 -9.13 -3.63 7.34
N LEU A 60 -8.14 -2.76 7.52
CA LEU A 60 -6.74 -3.17 7.55
C LEU A 60 -6.40 -4.04 8.76
N PRO A 61 -6.76 -3.68 10.01
CA PRO A 61 -6.51 -4.53 11.17
C PRO A 61 -7.11 -5.94 11.01
N GLN A 62 -8.35 -6.04 10.53
CA GLN A 62 -9.00 -7.34 10.29
C GLN A 62 -8.30 -8.13 9.18
N LEU A 63 -7.88 -7.47 8.10
CA LEU A 63 -7.14 -8.11 7.02
C LEU A 63 -5.80 -8.67 7.52
N TYR A 64 -5.07 -7.89 8.34
CA TYR A 64 -3.80 -8.29 8.93
C TYR A 64 -3.96 -9.50 9.85
N ALA A 65 -4.90 -9.42 10.79
CA ALA A 65 -5.23 -10.52 11.71
C ALA A 65 -5.67 -11.79 10.95
N LYS A 66 -6.52 -11.65 9.93
CA LYS A 66 -6.95 -12.76 9.08
C LYS A 66 -5.77 -13.44 8.40
N ARG A 67 -4.92 -12.69 7.70
CA ARG A 67 -3.75 -13.24 6.99
C ARG A 67 -2.77 -13.90 7.93
N ARG A 68 -2.52 -13.30 9.10
CA ARG A 68 -1.70 -13.91 10.16
C ARG A 68 -2.29 -15.24 10.64
N SER A 69 -3.60 -15.29 10.90
CA SER A 69 -4.29 -16.53 11.29
C SER A 69 -4.21 -17.61 10.19
N GLU A 70 -4.38 -17.22 8.93
CA GLU A 70 -4.24 -18.13 7.79
C GLU A 70 -2.83 -18.70 7.69
N LEU A 71 -1.80 -17.86 7.86
CA LEU A 71 -0.40 -18.30 7.87
C LEU A 71 -0.11 -19.30 9.02
N ALA A 72 -0.65 -19.05 10.21
CA ALA A 72 -0.54 -19.96 11.34
C ALA A 72 -1.20 -21.32 11.07
N LYS A 73 -2.32 -21.35 10.35
CA LYS A 73 -2.97 -22.60 9.91
C LYS A 73 -2.11 -23.35 8.88
N VAL A 74 -1.48 -22.62 7.95
CA VAL A 74 -0.56 -23.19 6.96
C VAL A 74 0.63 -23.82 7.66
N ARG A 75 1.24 -23.12 8.61
CA ARG A 75 2.37 -23.62 9.41
C ARG A 75 2.03 -24.92 10.10
N ARG A 76 0.94 -24.95 10.88
CA ARG A 76 0.48 -26.18 11.60
C ARG A 76 0.19 -27.35 10.66
N ARG A 77 -0.26 -27.08 9.44
CA ARG A 77 -0.49 -28.13 8.42
C ARG A 77 0.83 -28.66 7.86
N ASN A 78 1.81 -27.78 7.66
CA ASN A 78 3.12 -28.16 7.16
C ASN A 78 3.90 -29.00 8.19
N ASP A 79 3.80 -28.66 9.49
CA ASP A 79 4.45 -29.42 10.57
C ASP A 79 4.01 -30.90 10.65
N LYS A 80 2.82 -31.20 10.14
CA LYS A 80 2.28 -32.58 10.08
C LYS A 80 2.73 -33.37 8.83
N ARG A 81 3.56 -32.77 7.98
CA ARG A 81 4.03 -33.38 6.74
C ARG A 81 5.37 -34.06 6.95
N GLY A 82 5.55 -35.18 6.25
CA GLY A 82 6.84 -35.90 6.23
C GLY A 82 7.87 -35.29 5.26
N SER A 83 7.50 -34.28 4.45
CA SER A 83 8.41 -33.66 3.48
C SER A 83 8.02 -32.21 3.21
N TYR A 84 9.00 -31.37 2.92
CA TYR A 84 8.85 -29.97 2.59
C TYR A 84 9.30 -29.70 1.16
N ASP A 85 8.50 -28.93 0.42
CA ASP A 85 8.94 -28.36 -0.86
C ASP A 85 9.73 -27.05 -0.64
N ALA A 86 10.26 -26.49 -1.74
CA ALA A 86 11.07 -25.27 -1.67
C ALA A 86 10.29 -24.05 -1.13
N ILE A 87 8.97 -24.01 -1.28
CA ILE A 87 8.13 -22.93 -0.75
C ILE A 87 7.83 -23.16 0.73
N ASP A 88 7.63 -24.43 1.14
CA ASP A 88 7.51 -24.78 2.55
C ASP A 88 8.79 -24.36 3.32
N LEU A 89 9.97 -24.60 2.76
CA LEU A 89 11.25 -24.18 3.36
C LEU A 89 11.39 -22.67 3.42
N LEU A 90 11.00 -21.96 2.37
CA LEU A 90 10.98 -20.50 2.36
C LEU A 90 10.03 -19.96 3.42
N LEU A 91 8.83 -20.53 3.54
CA LEU A 91 7.89 -20.16 4.59
C LEU A 91 8.51 -20.38 5.98
N LEU A 92 9.12 -21.53 6.23
CA LEU A 92 9.76 -21.83 7.52
C LEU A 92 10.83 -20.81 7.90
N GLN A 93 11.64 -20.39 6.93
CA GLN A 93 12.70 -19.40 7.14
C GLN A 93 12.18 -18.04 7.60
N TYR A 94 11.04 -17.59 7.06
CA TYR A 94 10.50 -16.25 7.31
C TYR A 94 9.29 -16.23 8.24
N TYR A 95 8.82 -17.38 8.71
CA TYR A 95 7.57 -17.50 9.47
C TYR A 95 7.61 -16.66 10.74
N GLU A 96 8.53 -16.94 11.66
CA GLU A 96 8.58 -16.26 12.97
C GLU A 96 8.76 -14.74 12.82
N PRO A 97 9.78 -14.23 12.10
CA PRO A 97 9.98 -12.80 12.00
C PRO A 97 8.81 -12.07 11.33
N TYR A 98 8.07 -12.75 10.43
CA TYR A 98 6.94 -12.10 9.77
C TYR A 98 5.64 -12.19 10.56
N MET A 99 5.47 -13.21 11.40
CA MET A 99 4.38 -13.28 12.36
C MET A 99 4.52 -12.21 13.45
N GLU A 100 5.72 -11.99 13.97
CA GLU A 100 6.02 -10.93 14.94
C GLU A 100 5.75 -9.55 14.34
N ARG A 101 6.23 -9.29 13.13
CA ARG A 101 5.99 -8.02 12.43
C ARG A 101 4.52 -7.78 12.14
N ALA A 102 3.79 -8.80 11.73
CA ALA A 102 2.37 -8.67 11.47
C ALA A 102 1.60 -8.36 12.74
N ALA A 103 1.97 -8.97 13.88
CA ALA A 103 1.37 -8.68 15.17
C ALA A 103 1.69 -7.24 15.63
N GLU A 104 2.95 -6.82 15.52
CA GLU A 104 3.36 -5.44 15.83
C GLU A 104 2.68 -4.40 14.94
N ALA A 105 2.51 -4.70 13.65
CA ALA A 105 1.80 -3.83 12.73
C ALA A 105 0.32 -3.67 13.11
N GLU A 106 -0.35 -4.76 13.52
CA GLU A 106 -1.72 -4.71 14.06
C GLU A 106 -1.80 -3.81 15.30
N GLU A 107 -0.85 -3.95 16.23
CA GLU A 107 -0.78 -3.12 17.44
C GLU A 107 -0.55 -1.64 17.10
N LEU A 108 0.33 -1.33 16.15
CA LEU A 108 0.56 0.03 15.68
C LEU A 108 -0.70 0.64 15.06
N LEU A 109 -1.45 -0.10 14.25
CA LEU A 109 -2.71 0.39 13.70
C LEU A 109 -3.74 0.68 14.81
N CYS A 110 -3.81 -0.17 15.84
CA CYS A 110 -4.67 0.06 17.01
C CYS A 110 -4.25 1.32 17.78
N ARG A 111 -2.95 1.44 18.11
CA ARG A 111 -2.38 2.60 18.82
C ARG A 111 -2.54 3.90 18.07
N GLY A 112 -2.38 3.88 16.75
CA GLY A 112 -2.57 5.05 15.89
C GLY A 112 -4.05 5.45 15.74
N GLY A 113 -4.99 4.65 16.26
CA GLY A 113 -6.42 4.94 16.17
C GLY A 113 -6.95 4.79 14.73
N TYR A 114 -6.66 3.65 14.09
CA TYR A 114 -7.09 3.41 12.71
C TYR A 114 -8.60 3.59 12.50
N ALA A 115 -9.44 3.07 13.41
CA ALA A 115 -10.89 3.18 13.29
C ALA A 115 -11.39 4.63 13.38
N GLU A 116 -10.79 5.43 14.27
CA GLU A 116 -11.07 6.85 14.43
C GLU A 116 -10.61 7.65 13.20
N ALA A 117 -9.44 7.30 12.63
CA ALA A 117 -8.93 7.91 11.42
C ALA A 117 -9.85 7.64 10.22
N ILE A 118 -10.33 6.39 10.05
CA ILE A 118 -11.33 6.02 9.03
C ILE A 118 -12.63 6.83 9.22
N ALA A 119 -13.14 6.91 10.46
CA ALA A 119 -14.37 7.65 10.74
C ALA A 119 -14.23 9.15 10.41
N ARG A 120 -13.08 9.74 10.77
CA ARG A 120 -12.76 11.13 10.40
C ARG A 120 -12.69 11.32 8.89
N THR A 121 -11.94 10.48 8.18
CA THR A 121 -11.82 10.57 6.72
C THR A 121 -13.18 10.40 6.02
N ALA A 122 -14.04 9.51 6.53
CA ALA A 122 -15.39 9.33 6.00
C ALA A 122 -16.27 10.59 6.17
N GLN A 123 -16.08 11.34 7.26
CA GLN A 123 -16.80 12.60 7.52
C GLN A 123 -16.23 13.78 6.72
N GLU A 124 -14.90 13.87 6.64
CA GLU A 124 -14.21 14.97 5.94
C GLU A 124 -14.24 14.79 4.43
N GLY A 125 -14.55 13.62 3.93
CA GLY A 125 -14.39 13.23 2.54
C GLY A 125 -12.96 12.81 2.21
N GLY A 126 -12.80 12.09 1.10
CA GLY A 126 -11.51 11.60 0.64
C GLY A 126 -11.58 10.18 0.09
N PHE A 127 -10.45 9.67 -0.34
CA PHE A 127 -10.31 8.31 -0.87
C PHE A 127 -8.84 7.87 -0.85
N CYS A 128 -8.61 6.58 -1.03
CA CYS A 128 -7.32 6.01 -1.38
C CYS A 128 -7.31 5.65 -2.88
N HIS A 129 -6.28 6.07 -3.60
CA HIS A 129 -6.13 5.83 -5.04
C HIS A 129 -5.81 4.36 -5.36
N ASN A 130 -5.05 3.67 -4.50
CA ASN A 130 -4.63 2.25 -4.60
C ASN A 130 -3.79 1.87 -5.84
N ALA A 131 -3.56 2.77 -6.77
CA ALA A 131 -2.76 2.55 -7.98
C ALA A 131 -1.78 3.70 -8.25
N TYR A 132 -1.46 4.50 -7.22
CA TYR A 132 -0.58 5.67 -7.34
C TYR A 132 0.87 5.26 -7.61
N LYS A 133 1.31 5.44 -8.84
CA LYS A 133 2.65 5.09 -9.33
C LYS A 133 2.92 5.81 -10.65
N GLY A 134 4.16 5.82 -11.13
CA GLY A 134 4.56 6.54 -12.35
C GLY A 134 3.63 6.37 -13.56
N GLU A 135 3.01 5.20 -13.73
CA GLU A 135 2.03 4.97 -14.80
C GLU A 135 0.72 5.76 -14.64
N ALA A 136 0.36 6.14 -13.40
CA ALA A 136 -0.77 7.00 -13.10
C ALA A 136 -0.41 8.49 -13.14
N LEU A 137 0.89 8.82 -13.13
CA LEU A 137 1.40 10.17 -13.11
C LEU A 137 1.81 10.59 -14.53
N ARG A 138 1.11 11.58 -15.08
CA ARG A 138 1.38 12.13 -16.40
C ARG A 138 2.00 13.51 -16.25
N GLN A 139 3.12 13.75 -16.93
CA GLN A 139 3.83 15.01 -16.86
C GLN A 139 3.81 15.72 -18.21
N GLU A 140 3.42 16.99 -18.21
CA GLU A 140 3.55 17.88 -19.35
C GLU A 140 4.96 18.47 -19.47
N THR A 141 5.25 19.05 -20.63
CA THR A 141 6.54 19.71 -20.92
C THR A 141 6.80 20.92 -20.04
N ASP A 142 5.76 21.55 -19.50
CA ASP A 142 5.85 22.67 -18.55
C ASP A 142 6.07 22.22 -17.09
N GLY A 143 6.13 20.90 -16.85
CA GLY A 143 6.38 20.30 -15.54
C GLY A 143 5.13 20.00 -14.72
N ARG A 144 3.93 20.37 -15.17
CA ARG A 144 2.69 20.02 -14.48
C ARG A 144 2.47 18.52 -14.46
N ILE A 145 2.01 17.99 -13.33
CA ILE A 145 1.72 16.56 -13.14
C ILE A 145 0.21 16.36 -13.02
N PHE A 146 -0.30 15.43 -13.79
CA PHE A 146 -1.69 14.99 -13.77
C PHE A 146 -1.78 13.58 -13.21
N VAL A 147 -2.80 13.29 -12.43
CA VAL A 147 -3.07 11.96 -11.88
C VAL A 147 -4.20 11.32 -12.66
N GLY A 148 -4.04 10.07 -13.05
CA GLY A 148 -5.07 9.27 -13.73
C GLY A 148 -5.19 7.88 -13.13
N ASN A 149 -5.93 6.98 -13.80
CA ASN A 149 -6.15 5.59 -13.37
C ASN A 149 -6.89 5.47 -12.03
N PHE A 150 -8.01 6.17 -11.88
CA PHE A 150 -8.83 6.16 -10.68
C PHE A 150 -9.71 4.91 -10.50
N ASP A 151 -9.62 3.91 -11.39
CA ASP A 151 -10.45 2.68 -11.38
C ASP A 151 -10.34 1.85 -10.10
N LYS A 152 -9.25 2.04 -9.32
CA LYS A 152 -8.97 1.28 -8.09
C LYS A 152 -9.23 2.06 -6.82
N CYS A 153 -9.78 3.26 -6.94
CA CYS A 153 -10.08 4.07 -5.78
C CYS A 153 -11.03 3.37 -4.82
N SER A 154 -10.82 3.56 -3.55
CA SER A 154 -11.66 3.00 -2.50
C SER A 154 -11.76 3.93 -1.29
N ALA A 155 -12.80 3.69 -0.50
CA ALA A 155 -13.01 4.28 0.81
C ALA A 155 -12.01 3.69 1.83
N GLU A 156 -10.81 4.23 1.86
CA GLU A 156 -9.70 3.82 2.72
C GLU A 156 -8.86 5.07 3.10
N LEU A 157 -8.00 4.94 4.12
CA LEU A 157 -7.12 6.02 4.53
C LEU A 157 -6.16 6.43 3.41
N PRO A 158 -6.07 7.71 3.06
CA PRO A 158 -5.07 8.23 2.12
C PRO A 158 -3.62 7.86 2.48
N LEU A 159 -3.33 7.65 3.76
CA LEU A 159 -2.03 7.16 4.25
C LEU A 159 -1.59 5.82 3.63
N ALA A 160 -2.53 4.99 3.15
CA ALA A 160 -2.19 3.73 2.50
C ALA A 160 -1.48 3.96 1.16
N ASP A 161 -1.88 4.99 0.40
CA ASP A 161 -1.17 5.41 -0.82
C ASP A 161 0.23 5.93 -0.49
N LEU A 162 0.35 6.77 0.54
CA LEU A 162 1.66 7.29 0.98
C LEU A 162 2.60 6.16 1.41
N ALA A 163 2.10 5.18 2.18
CA ALA A 163 2.87 4.00 2.57
C ALA A 163 3.33 3.19 1.34
N ALA A 164 2.44 2.96 0.37
CA ALA A 164 2.77 2.25 -0.86
C ALA A 164 3.83 3.02 -1.68
N TYR A 165 3.72 4.35 -1.74
CA TYR A 165 4.65 5.20 -2.49
C TYR A 165 6.04 5.27 -1.84
N ILE A 166 6.12 5.34 -0.50
CA ILE A 166 7.38 5.26 0.26
C ILE A 166 8.06 3.90 0.03
N ARG A 167 7.32 2.78 0.07
CA ARG A 167 7.86 1.44 -0.25
C ARG A 167 8.43 1.40 -1.67
N ARG A 168 7.74 2.03 -2.62
CA ARG A 168 8.17 2.08 -4.01
C ARG A 168 9.45 2.89 -4.18
N TYR A 169 9.53 4.08 -3.55
CA TYR A 169 10.75 4.88 -3.48
C TYR A 169 11.92 4.04 -2.96
N PHE A 170 11.75 3.42 -1.79
CA PHE A 170 12.79 2.64 -1.16
C PHE A 170 13.30 1.49 -2.02
N LYS A 171 12.40 0.85 -2.76
CA LYS A 171 12.72 -0.23 -3.68
C LYS A 171 13.47 0.25 -4.94
N LYS A 172 13.07 1.38 -5.48
CA LYS A 172 13.56 1.88 -6.78
C LYS A 172 14.89 2.61 -6.68
N THR A 173 15.15 3.28 -5.56
CA THR A 173 16.30 4.20 -5.39
C THR A 173 17.27 3.78 -4.29
N GLU A 174 17.11 2.58 -3.69
CA GLU A 174 17.81 2.18 -2.46
C GLU A 174 17.60 3.13 -1.27
N GLY A 175 16.51 3.82 -1.26
CA GLY A 175 15.98 4.86 -0.42
C GLY A 175 16.74 5.23 0.85
N THR A 176 16.91 6.51 1.08
CA THR A 176 17.57 7.06 2.27
C THR A 176 16.56 7.57 3.30
N ALA A 177 16.95 7.66 4.56
CA ALA A 177 16.15 8.29 5.60
C ALA A 177 15.83 9.75 5.25
N ALA A 178 16.83 10.51 4.77
CA ALA A 178 16.65 11.89 4.34
C ALA A 178 15.62 12.02 3.19
N GLY A 179 15.66 11.10 2.22
CA GLY A 179 14.68 11.09 1.13
C GLY A 179 13.25 10.81 1.61
N ILE A 180 13.08 9.87 2.55
CA ILE A 180 11.76 9.59 3.15
C ILE A 180 11.27 10.82 3.94
N SER A 181 12.11 11.42 4.78
CA SER A 181 11.76 12.65 5.51
C SER A 181 11.34 13.78 4.56
N ALA A 182 12.05 13.96 3.47
CA ALA A 182 11.70 14.94 2.45
C ALA A 182 10.37 14.61 1.74
N MET A 183 10.08 13.34 1.49
CA MET A 183 8.77 12.93 0.94
C MET A 183 7.63 13.22 1.92
N LEU A 184 7.81 12.93 3.22
CA LEU A 184 6.82 13.25 4.26
C LEU A 184 6.60 14.75 4.38
N GLU A 185 7.67 15.56 4.32
CA GLU A 185 7.58 17.01 4.33
C GLU A 185 6.79 17.53 3.12
N ARG A 186 7.10 17.06 1.90
CA ARG A 186 6.41 17.45 0.67
C ARG A 186 4.92 17.12 0.71
N TYR A 187 4.59 15.89 1.08
CA TYR A 187 3.20 15.46 1.27
C TYR A 187 2.50 16.29 2.36
N GLY A 188 3.18 16.50 3.49
CA GLY A 188 2.66 17.19 4.67
C GLY A 188 2.34 18.67 4.44
N ARG A 189 2.90 19.31 3.40
CA ARG A 189 2.55 20.69 3.01
C ARG A 189 1.07 20.83 2.64
N HIS A 190 0.49 19.79 2.07
CA HIS A 190 -0.90 19.75 1.60
C HIS A 190 -1.81 18.95 2.55
N CYS A 191 -1.28 17.88 3.12
CA CYS A 191 -1.95 17.01 4.09
C CYS A 191 -1.07 16.86 5.34
N PRO A 192 -1.19 17.76 6.33
CA PRO A 192 -0.40 17.70 7.57
C PRO A 192 -0.57 16.35 8.26
N LEU A 193 0.56 15.75 8.66
CA LEU A 193 0.62 14.45 9.31
C LEU A 193 0.71 14.65 10.84
N SER A 194 -0.25 14.09 11.57
CA SER A 194 -0.22 14.06 13.03
C SER A 194 0.69 12.93 13.55
N GLU A 195 1.02 12.96 14.85
CA GLU A 195 1.73 11.85 15.50
C GLU A 195 0.99 10.50 15.33
N ARG A 196 -0.34 10.52 15.38
CA ARG A 196 -1.16 9.32 15.15
C ARG A 196 -1.04 8.82 13.71
N ASP A 197 -1.02 9.72 12.72
CA ASP A 197 -0.81 9.35 11.32
C ASP A 197 0.58 8.74 11.12
N MET A 198 1.60 9.22 11.81
CA MET A 198 2.95 8.64 11.79
C MET A 198 2.98 7.23 12.41
N ILE A 199 2.22 6.97 13.47
CA ILE A 199 2.09 5.63 14.06
C ILE A 199 1.36 4.69 13.10
N LEU A 200 0.27 5.14 12.45
CA LEU A 200 -0.43 4.36 11.42
C LEU A 200 0.49 4.02 10.25
N LEU A 201 1.26 4.99 9.78
CA LEU A 201 2.21 4.82 8.68
C LEU A 201 3.30 3.78 9.03
N GLN A 202 3.82 3.81 10.28
CA GLN A 202 4.74 2.79 10.78
C GLN A 202 4.13 1.39 10.68
N GLY A 203 2.91 1.20 11.14
CA GLY A 203 2.20 -0.08 11.07
C GLY A 203 2.01 -0.55 9.62
N MET A 204 1.57 0.35 8.74
CA MET A 204 1.40 0.05 7.32
C MET A 204 2.73 -0.34 6.66
N LEU A 205 3.84 0.31 6.99
CA LEU A 205 5.16 0.03 6.42
C LEU A 205 5.83 -1.22 7.00
N LEU A 206 5.53 -1.56 8.25
CA LEU A 206 6.09 -2.74 8.91
C LEU A 206 5.45 -4.04 8.40
N TYR A 207 4.14 -4.02 8.10
CA TYR A 207 3.38 -5.21 7.73
C TYR A 207 3.91 -5.86 6.43
N PRO A 208 4.27 -7.16 6.41
CA PRO A 208 4.86 -7.85 5.26
C PRO A 208 3.78 -8.29 4.25
N GLU A 209 3.05 -7.33 3.69
CA GLU A 209 1.83 -7.57 2.91
C GLU A 209 2.06 -8.45 1.68
N LYS A 210 3.08 -8.14 0.89
CA LYS A 210 3.34 -8.81 -0.38
C LYS A 210 3.68 -10.29 -0.17
N PHE A 211 4.53 -10.58 0.82
CA PHE A 211 4.89 -11.95 1.17
C PHE A 211 3.68 -12.74 1.66
N LEU A 212 2.94 -12.20 2.65
CA LEU A 212 1.77 -12.87 3.22
C LEU A 212 0.68 -13.09 2.17
N ARG A 213 0.44 -12.14 1.29
CA ARG A 213 -0.52 -12.29 0.19
C ARG A 213 -0.11 -13.41 -0.77
N LEU A 214 1.15 -13.44 -1.19
CA LEU A 214 1.65 -14.46 -2.12
C LEU A 214 1.66 -15.86 -1.50
N ILE A 215 2.04 -15.98 -0.24
CA ILE A 215 1.97 -17.26 0.51
C ILE A 215 0.53 -17.75 0.60
N ASN A 216 -0.40 -16.88 0.98
CA ASN A 216 -1.81 -17.25 1.05
C ASN A 216 -2.36 -17.64 -0.33
N GLU A 217 -2.02 -16.90 -1.37
CA GLU A 217 -2.41 -17.23 -2.74
C GLU A 217 -1.89 -18.62 -3.14
N TYR A 218 -0.65 -18.95 -2.82
CA TYR A 218 -0.05 -20.24 -3.10
C TYR A 218 -0.77 -21.40 -2.39
N TYR A 219 -0.99 -21.27 -1.08
CA TYR A 219 -1.58 -22.36 -0.29
C TYR A 219 -3.10 -22.50 -0.47
N ASN A 220 -3.81 -21.46 -0.90
CA ASN A 220 -5.24 -21.48 -1.17
C ASN A 220 -5.59 -21.94 -2.59
N ARG A 221 -4.67 -21.82 -3.54
CA ARG A 221 -4.84 -22.42 -4.86
C ARG A 221 -4.65 -23.95 -4.75
N ARG A 222 -5.50 -24.72 -5.44
CA ARG A 222 -5.27 -26.16 -5.56
C ARG A 222 -3.89 -26.39 -6.16
N ARG A 223 -3.01 -27.07 -5.43
CA ARG A 223 -1.58 -27.28 -5.71
C ARG A 223 -1.35 -28.13 -6.97
N THR A 224 -1.71 -27.65 -8.13
CA THR A 224 -1.53 -28.45 -9.34
C THR A 224 -0.15 -28.25 -10.00
N CYS A 225 0.50 -27.10 -9.80
CA CYS A 225 1.91 -26.90 -10.22
C CYS A 225 2.48 -25.62 -9.57
N VAL A 226 3.64 -25.75 -8.93
CA VAL A 226 4.45 -24.59 -8.54
C VAL A 226 5.30 -24.20 -9.73
N SER A 227 4.94 -23.12 -10.41
CA SER A 227 5.82 -22.59 -11.45
C SER A 227 7.11 -22.05 -10.81
N PRO A 228 8.29 -22.23 -11.45
CA PRO A 228 9.55 -21.60 -10.99
C PRO A 228 9.37 -20.10 -10.74
N ALA A 229 8.60 -19.41 -11.57
CA ALA A 229 8.27 -18.00 -11.43
C ALA A 229 7.56 -17.66 -10.11
N MET A 230 6.70 -18.52 -9.57
CA MET A 230 6.05 -18.29 -8.27
C MET A 230 7.06 -18.36 -7.12
N ARG A 231 7.99 -19.32 -7.17
CA ARG A 231 9.06 -19.45 -6.18
C ARG A 231 9.96 -18.21 -6.18
N GLU A 232 10.37 -17.76 -7.34
CA GLU A 232 11.20 -16.55 -7.50
C GLU A 232 10.46 -15.30 -6.98
N ARG A 233 9.20 -15.15 -7.32
CA ARG A 233 8.37 -14.04 -6.82
C ARG A 233 8.23 -14.05 -5.30
N LEU A 234 8.08 -15.23 -4.68
CA LEU A 234 8.01 -15.38 -3.22
C LEU A 234 9.34 -15.05 -2.56
N ALA A 235 10.44 -15.57 -3.10
CA ALA A 235 11.79 -15.29 -2.58
C ALA A 235 12.14 -13.80 -2.69
N ALA A 236 11.80 -13.17 -3.81
CA ALA A 236 11.96 -11.73 -4.00
C ALA A 236 11.10 -10.92 -3.02
N ALA A 237 9.83 -11.31 -2.83
CA ALA A 237 8.95 -10.67 -1.86
C ALA A 237 9.47 -10.81 -0.42
N ALA A 238 9.96 -12.00 -0.05
CA ALA A 238 10.54 -12.21 1.28
C ALA A 238 11.74 -11.29 1.54
N LYS A 239 12.62 -11.10 0.57
CA LYS A 239 13.76 -10.17 0.71
C LYS A 239 13.32 -8.70 0.74
N GLU A 240 12.39 -8.32 -0.11
CA GLU A 240 11.87 -6.94 -0.19
C GLU A 240 11.21 -6.51 1.12
N GLU A 241 10.44 -7.40 1.74
CA GLU A 241 9.74 -7.12 3.00
C GLU A 241 10.68 -6.98 4.22
N LEU A 242 11.94 -7.42 4.14
CA LEU A 242 12.93 -7.15 5.19
C LEU A 242 13.13 -5.64 5.42
N ASN A 243 12.91 -4.82 4.40
CA ASN A 243 12.98 -3.37 4.48
C ASN A 243 11.92 -2.75 5.41
N GLY A 244 10.82 -3.44 5.71
CA GLY A 244 9.74 -2.92 6.56
C GLY A 244 10.22 -2.46 7.94
N VAL A 245 11.16 -3.17 8.56
CA VAL A 245 11.74 -2.78 9.87
C VAL A 245 12.52 -1.47 9.75
N ARG A 246 13.34 -1.36 8.71
CA ARG A 246 14.12 -0.14 8.45
C ARG A 246 13.20 1.05 8.15
N LEU A 247 12.17 0.85 7.33
CA LEU A 247 11.18 1.88 7.02
C LEU A 247 10.45 2.36 8.28
N LYS A 248 9.97 1.44 9.14
CA LYS A 248 9.37 1.77 10.42
C LYS A 248 10.30 2.62 11.28
N SER A 249 11.57 2.22 11.42
CA SER A 249 12.56 2.94 12.24
C SER A 249 12.84 4.35 11.72
N ILE A 250 12.87 4.54 10.41
CA ILE A 250 13.05 5.87 9.78
C ILE A 250 11.86 6.77 10.14
N ILE A 251 10.64 6.25 10.01
CA ILE A 251 9.41 7.01 10.33
C ILE A 251 9.34 7.34 11.83
N ALA A 252 9.78 6.44 12.70
CA ALA A 252 9.79 6.65 14.15
C ALA A 252 10.84 7.68 14.61
N GLY A 253 11.98 7.76 13.93
CA GLY A 253 13.07 8.68 14.25
C GLY A 253 12.96 10.07 13.62
N GLY A 254 11.97 10.29 12.77
CA GLY A 254 11.69 11.55 12.09
C GLY A 254 10.71 12.49 12.81
N CYS A 255 10.32 12.14 14.05
CA CYS A 255 9.47 12.98 14.92
C CYS A 255 10.33 13.77 15.90
#